data_6047d47542aab99e094a909066a95024
#
_entry.id   6047d47542aab99e094a909066a95024
#
_cell.length_a   1.000
_cell.length_b   1.000
_cell.length_c   1.000
_cell.angle_alpha   90.00
_cell.angle_beta   90.00
_cell.angle_gamma   90.00
#
_symmetry.space_group_name_H-M   'P 1'
#
loop_
_entity.id
_entity.type
_entity.pdbx_description
1 polymer ?
#
loop_
_entity_poly.entity_id
_entity_poly.type
_entity_poly.pdbx_seq_one_letter_code
_entity_poly.pdbx_strand_id
1 'polypeptide(L)'
;MKGIVLAGGAGTRLYPLTMVTSKQLLPVYDKPMIYYPISTLMLAGIKDILIISTPQDTPRFEALLGDGSQFGLNLSYKVQPSPDGLAQAFLLGEEFIGGEACAMVLGDNIFYGNGFGRILREAAQNAENGRATVFGYYVDDPERFGIVEFDENGKVISVEEKPAQPKSNYAITGLYFYNKEVVEEAKKVKPSARGELEITTLNDQYLQRDLLDVKLLGRGFAWLDTGTMDSLVEAANFVQMVEKRQGIKISALEEIAYHNLKTFSTQRLSHPAPRDHILFRFCLHFYFFHF
;
A
#
# COMPACT_ATOMS: atom_id res chain seq x y z
N MET A 1 7.03 -8.55 10.48
CA MET A 1 6.94 -7.38 9.56
C MET A 1 5.69 -6.58 9.85
N LYS A 2 5.79 -5.27 9.88
CA LYS A 2 4.69 -4.31 10.08
C LYS A 2 4.26 -3.67 8.76
N GLY A 3 3.03 -3.15 8.70
CA GLY A 3 2.52 -2.42 7.54
C GLY A 3 2.06 -1.02 7.90
N ILE A 4 2.26 -0.06 7.00
CA ILE A 4 1.75 1.31 7.12
C ILE A 4 0.87 1.60 5.90
N VAL A 5 -0.33 2.11 6.14
CA VAL A 5 -1.14 2.78 5.11
C VAL A 5 -1.07 4.27 5.37
N LEU A 6 -0.45 5.02 4.47
CA LEU A 6 -0.38 6.47 4.58
C LEU A 6 -1.59 7.11 3.88
N ALA A 7 -2.57 7.51 4.67
CA ALA A 7 -3.85 8.06 4.26
C ALA A 7 -4.00 9.55 4.64
N GLY A 8 -2.89 10.28 4.56
CA GLY A 8 -2.83 11.71 4.82
C GLY A 8 -3.08 12.56 3.58
N GLY A 9 -2.92 13.89 3.76
CA GLY A 9 -3.03 14.88 2.68
C GLY A 9 -4.41 15.49 2.52
N ALA A 10 -4.46 16.74 2.08
CA ALA A 10 -5.70 17.54 1.99
C ALA A 10 -6.61 17.17 0.80
N GLY A 11 -6.13 16.38 -0.16
CA GLY A 11 -6.91 15.95 -1.32
C GLY A 11 -7.43 17.09 -2.21
N THR A 12 -6.78 18.24 -2.23
CA THR A 12 -7.28 19.47 -2.88
C THR A 12 -7.58 19.34 -4.38
N ARG A 13 -6.88 18.43 -5.05
CA ARG A 13 -7.14 18.11 -6.48
C ARG A 13 -8.51 17.46 -6.73
N LEU A 14 -9.15 16.96 -5.65
CA LEU A 14 -10.48 16.33 -5.68
C LEU A 14 -11.57 17.25 -5.07
N TYR A 15 -11.31 18.55 -4.88
CA TYR A 15 -12.36 19.47 -4.44
C TYR A 15 -13.46 19.58 -5.51
N PRO A 16 -14.77 19.63 -5.12
CA PRO A 16 -15.28 19.74 -3.73
C PRO A 16 -15.49 18.40 -2.99
N LEU A 17 -15.21 17.23 -3.59
CA LEU A 17 -15.49 15.91 -2.99
C LEU A 17 -14.78 15.72 -1.64
N THR A 18 -13.58 16.28 -1.50
CA THR A 18 -12.72 16.14 -0.32
C THR A 18 -12.81 17.30 0.67
N MET A 19 -13.78 18.21 0.51
CA MET A 19 -13.94 19.34 1.45
C MET A 19 -14.35 18.90 2.86
N VAL A 20 -15.05 17.78 2.98
CA VAL A 20 -15.62 17.28 4.25
C VAL A 20 -15.21 15.85 4.57
N THR A 21 -14.36 15.23 3.77
CA THR A 21 -13.92 13.84 3.97
C THR A 21 -12.55 13.60 3.35
N SER A 22 -11.84 12.61 3.90
CA SER A 22 -10.59 12.13 3.31
C SER A 22 -10.83 11.56 1.91
N LYS A 23 -9.88 11.77 1.00
CA LYS A 23 -9.85 11.14 -0.31
C LYS A 23 -10.00 9.61 -0.22
N GLN A 24 -9.34 8.99 0.71
CA GLN A 24 -9.30 7.55 0.89
C GLN A 24 -10.62 6.95 1.43
N LEU A 25 -11.57 7.80 1.85
CA LEU A 25 -12.93 7.42 2.19
C LEU A 25 -13.91 7.54 1.02
N LEU A 26 -13.51 8.16 -0.09
CA LEU A 26 -14.33 8.20 -1.30
C LEU A 26 -14.51 6.79 -1.87
N PRO A 27 -15.68 6.49 -2.45
CA PRO A 27 -15.93 5.19 -3.05
C PRO A 27 -15.12 5.02 -4.35
N VAL A 28 -14.54 3.84 -4.52
CA VAL A 28 -14.03 3.36 -5.79
C VAL A 28 -14.88 2.13 -6.15
N TYR A 29 -15.88 2.32 -6.99
CA TYR A 29 -16.92 1.39 -7.36
C TYR A 29 -17.77 0.94 -6.15
N ASP A 30 -17.49 -0.18 -5.51
CA ASP A 30 -18.35 -0.83 -4.51
C ASP A 30 -17.82 -0.73 -3.07
N LYS A 31 -16.66 -0.10 -2.84
CA LYS A 31 -16.07 0.05 -1.51
C LYS A 31 -15.24 1.32 -1.36
N PRO A 32 -14.97 1.79 -0.12
CA PRO A 32 -14.07 2.91 0.11
C PRO A 32 -12.65 2.63 -0.39
N MET A 33 -11.99 3.65 -0.92
CA MET A 33 -10.64 3.56 -1.50
C MET A 33 -9.63 2.90 -0.56
N ILE A 34 -9.71 3.15 0.75
CA ILE A 34 -8.78 2.62 1.76
C ILE A 34 -8.71 1.08 1.79
N TYR A 35 -9.75 0.37 1.31
CA TYR A 35 -9.78 -1.09 1.26
C TYR A 35 -8.71 -1.65 0.31
N TYR A 36 -8.39 -0.95 -0.78
CA TYR A 36 -7.40 -1.41 -1.77
C TYR A 36 -5.99 -1.47 -1.20
N PRO A 37 -5.42 -0.40 -0.60
CA PRO A 37 -4.09 -0.47 0.01
C PRO A 37 -4.04 -1.44 1.21
N ILE A 38 -5.10 -1.54 2.04
CA ILE A 38 -5.16 -2.55 3.11
C ILE A 38 -5.06 -3.95 2.51
N SER A 39 -5.82 -4.25 1.45
CA SER A 39 -5.78 -5.55 0.77
C SER A 39 -4.40 -5.90 0.23
N THR A 40 -3.65 -4.90 -0.25
CA THR A 40 -2.28 -5.07 -0.74
C THR A 40 -1.36 -5.57 0.37
N LEU A 41 -1.43 -4.99 1.57
CA LEU A 41 -0.67 -5.45 2.73
C LEU A 41 -1.12 -6.85 3.20
N MET A 42 -2.42 -7.13 3.17
CA MET A 42 -2.96 -8.46 3.50
C MET A 42 -2.46 -9.54 2.53
N LEU A 43 -2.36 -9.25 1.25
CA LEU A 43 -1.82 -10.16 0.23
C LEU A 43 -0.33 -10.42 0.42
N ALA A 44 0.41 -9.47 0.99
CA ALA A 44 1.79 -9.66 1.44
C ALA A 44 1.91 -10.55 2.69
N GLY A 45 0.79 -10.84 3.37
CA GLY A 45 0.75 -11.61 4.62
C GLY A 45 0.89 -10.76 5.88
N ILE A 46 0.83 -9.43 5.76
CA ILE A 46 0.97 -8.50 6.87
C ILE A 46 -0.37 -8.35 7.60
N LYS A 47 -0.35 -8.47 8.92
CA LYS A 47 -1.55 -8.39 9.78
C LYS A 47 -1.57 -7.17 10.68
N ASP A 48 -0.40 -6.74 11.16
CA ASP A 48 -0.26 -5.55 12.00
C ASP A 48 -0.11 -4.35 11.08
N ILE A 49 -1.12 -3.48 11.02
CA ILE A 49 -1.19 -2.35 10.09
C ILE A 49 -1.48 -1.07 10.86
N LEU A 50 -0.64 -0.06 10.63
CA LEU A 50 -0.82 1.30 11.14
C LEU A 50 -1.42 2.17 10.02
N ILE A 51 -2.55 2.79 10.29
CA ILE A 51 -3.17 3.80 9.43
C ILE A 51 -2.75 5.18 9.92
N ILE A 52 -2.00 5.91 9.08
CA ILE A 52 -1.56 7.27 9.39
C ILE A 52 -2.43 8.24 8.59
N SER A 53 -3.12 9.15 9.28
CA SER A 53 -4.04 10.08 8.63
C SER A 53 -4.07 11.45 9.32
N THR A 54 -4.85 12.39 8.78
CA THR A 54 -5.03 13.72 9.35
C THR A 54 -5.78 13.67 10.69
N PRO A 55 -5.66 14.71 11.55
CA PRO A 55 -6.43 14.78 12.80
C PRO A 55 -7.95 14.68 12.57
N GLN A 56 -8.45 15.24 11.45
CA GLN A 56 -9.87 15.28 11.12
C GLN A 56 -10.40 13.93 10.62
N ASP A 57 -9.58 13.16 9.95
CA ASP A 57 -10.02 11.94 9.27
C ASP A 57 -9.70 10.65 10.05
N THR A 58 -8.71 10.67 10.95
CA THR A 58 -8.38 9.50 11.78
C THR A 58 -9.60 8.91 12.48
N PRO A 59 -10.49 9.68 13.15
CA PRO A 59 -11.70 9.12 13.79
C PRO A 59 -12.67 8.46 12.80
N ARG A 60 -12.68 8.90 11.54
CA ARG A 60 -13.53 8.32 10.50
C ARG A 60 -13.00 6.97 10.03
N PHE A 61 -11.68 6.82 9.92
CA PHE A 61 -11.06 5.52 9.65
C PHE A 61 -11.27 4.54 10.79
N GLU A 62 -11.14 5.00 12.04
CA GLU A 62 -11.46 4.20 13.24
C GLU A 62 -12.92 3.73 13.24
N ALA A 63 -13.86 4.62 12.92
CA ALA A 63 -15.28 4.29 12.83
C ALA A 63 -15.59 3.29 11.70
N LEU A 64 -14.87 3.38 10.56
CA LEU A 64 -15.09 2.49 9.41
C LEU A 64 -14.48 1.10 9.62
N LEU A 65 -13.26 1.03 10.16
CA LEU A 65 -12.43 -0.18 10.12
C LEU A 65 -12.27 -0.85 11.50
N GLY A 66 -12.63 -0.14 12.58
CA GLY A 66 -12.48 -0.65 13.95
C GLY A 66 -11.05 -1.03 14.29
N ASP A 67 -10.88 -2.10 15.04
CA ASP A 67 -9.58 -2.69 15.38
C ASP A 67 -9.05 -3.67 14.31
N GLY A 68 -9.82 -3.90 13.23
CA GLY A 68 -9.48 -4.79 12.14
C GLY A 68 -9.76 -6.27 12.38
N SER A 69 -10.23 -6.65 13.58
CA SER A 69 -10.46 -8.05 13.97
C SER A 69 -11.43 -8.77 13.03
N GLN A 70 -12.43 -8.07 12.48
CA GLN A 70 -13.38 -8.58 11.48
C GLN A 70 -12.71 -9.03 10.18
N PHE A 71 -11.51 -8.52 9.87
CA PHE A 71 -10.70 -8.89 8.71
C PHE A 71 -9.48 -9.77 9.09
N GLY A 72 -9.38 -10.19 10.35
CA GLY A 72 -8.21 -10.92 10.85
C GLY A 72 -6.94 -10.09 10.90
N LEU A 73 -7.07 -8.77 11.07
CA LEU A 73 -6.02 -7.77 11.19
C LEU A 73 -5.95 -7.21 12.60
N ASN A 74 -4.82 -6.57 12.92
CA ASN A 74 -4.61 -5.71 14.07
C ASN A 74 -4.37 -4.30 13.55
N LEU A 75 -5.39 -3.47 13.52
CA LEU A 75 -5.29 -2.09 13.07
C LEU A 75 -4.95 -1.15 14.23
N SER A 76 -4.02 -0.25 13.97
CA SER A 76 -3.66 0.87 14.83
C SER A 76 -3.76 2.17 14.04
N TYR A 77 -3.88 3.29 14.74
CA TYR A 77 -4.08 4.59 14.11
C TYR A 77 -3.12 5.61 14.67
N LYS A 78 -2.60 6.48 13.79
CA LYS A 78 -1.70 7.58 14.17
C LYS A 78 -2.07 8.85 13.41
N VAL A 79 -2.07 9.95 14.12
CA VAL A 79 -2.31 11.27 13.52
C VAL A 79 -1.02 11.79 12.90
N GLN A 80 -1.09 12.23 11.63
CA GLN A 80 -0.08 13.04 10.97
C GLN A 80 -0.48 14.52 11.09
N PRO A 81 0.22 15.33 11.91
CA PRO A 81 -0.16 16.71 12.15
C PRO A 81 0.02 17.61 10.91
N SER A 82 1.05 17.35 10.09
CA SER A 82 1.38 18.05 8.87
C SER A 82 1.93 17.08 7.82
N PRO A 83 1.66 17.30 6.53
CA PRO A 83 2.12 16.42 5.45
C PRO A 83 3.57 16.76 5.02
N ASP A 84 4.54 16.45 5.89
CA ASP A 84 5.95 16.85 5.70
C ASP A 84 6.74 15.85 4.82
N GLY A 85 6.05 15.08 3.99
CA GLY A 85 6.62 14.11 3.06
C GLY A 85 6.37 12.65 3.43
N LEU A 86 6.59 11.74 2.47
CA LEU A 86 6.24 10.33 2.64
C LEU A 86 7.15 9.60 3.64
N ALA A 87 8.44 9.96 3.72
CA ALA A 87 9.37 9.34 4.66
C ALA A 87 9.04 9.66 6.13
N GLN A 88 8.28 10.74 6.41
CA GLN A 88 7.78 11.06 7.75
C GLN A 88 6.95 9.92 8.35
N ALA A 89 6.27 9.11 7.52
CA ALA A 89 5.45 8.01 8.00
C ALA A 89 6.24 7.01 8.87
N PHE A 90 7.51 6.76 8.54
CA PHE A 90 8.37 5.87 9.33
C PHE A 90 8.77 6.48 10.67
N LEU A 91 8.93 7.80 10.74
CA LEU A 91 9.23 8.51 11.99
C LEU A 91 8.00 8.51 12.91
N LEU A 92 6.81 8.78 12.37
CA LEU A 92 5.55 8.71 13.11
C LEU A 92 5.23 7.29 13.58
N GLY A 93 5.61 6.30 12.78
CA GLY A 93 5.38 4.89 13.04
C GLY A 93 6.51 4.20 13.84
N GLU A 94 7.55 4.88 14.31
CA GLU A 94 8.73 4.30 14.95
C GLU A 94 8.39 3.30 16.06
N GLU A 95 7.52 3.71 16.99
CA GLU A 95 7.08 2.85 18.11
C GLU A 95 6.31 1.61 17.61
N PHE A 96 5.43 1.77 16.62
CA PHE A 96 4.67 0.67 16.03
C PHE A 96 5.56 -0.29 15.24
N ILE A 97 6.54 0.22 14.49
CA ILE A 97 7.49 -0.59 13.72
C ILE A 97 8.36 -1.42 14.65
N GLY A 98 8.80 -0.85 15.78
CA GLY A 98 9.50 -1.57 16.85
C GLY A 98 10.77 -2.30 16.39
N GLY A 99 11.47 -1.78 15.39
CA GLY A 99 12.71 -2.38 14.85
C GLY A 99 12.45 -3.59 13.93
N GLU A 100 11.24 -3.82 13.48
CA GLU A 100 10.91 -4.82 12.47
C GLU A 100 11.06 -4.27 11.04
N ALA A 101 11.08 -5.15 10.04
CA ALA A 101 10.88 -4.77 8.64
C ALA A 101 9.48 -4.17 8.46
N CYS A 102 9.35 -3.18 7.56
CA CYS A 102 8.11 -2.45 7.37
C CYS A 102 7.77 -2.29 5.89
N ALA A 103 6.51 -2.58 5.53
CA ALA A 103 5.95 -2.19 4.25
C ALA A 103 5.11 -0.91 4.41
N MET A 104 5.14 -0.04 3.41
CA MET A 104 4.27 1.12 3.34
C MET A 104 3.57 1.15 1.99
N VAL A 105 2.27 1.47 2.02
CA VAL A 105 1.47 1.71 0.83
C VAL A 105 0.73 3.04 0.94
N LEU A 106 0.68 3.79 -0.15
CA LEU A 106 -0.09 5.03 -0.20
C LEU A 106 -1.58 4.72 -0.29
N GLY A 107 -2.37 5.43 0.51
CA GLY A 107 -3.80 5.19 0.71
C GLY A 107 -4.68 5.39 -0.52
N ASP A 108 -4.13 5.98 -1.58
CA ASP A 108 -4.80 6.26 -2.86
C ASP A 108 -4.29 5.43 -4.02
N ASN A 109 -3.45 4.43 -3.75
CA ASN A 109 -2.91 3.54 -4.77
C ASN A 109 -3.70 2.23 -4.83
N ILE A 110 -4.11 1.87 -6.03
CA ILE A 110 -4.83 0.62 -6.33
C ILE A 110 -3.95 -0.23 -7.22
N PHE A 111 -3.77 -1.49 -6.84
CA PHE A 111 -2.99 -2.46 -7.60
C PHE A 111 -3.87 -3.64 -7.98
N TYR A 112 -3.74 -4.08 -9.23
CA TYR A 112 -4.37 -5.29 -9.70
C TYR A 112 -3.45 -6.03 -10.68
N GLY A 113 -3.36 -7.35 -10.55
CA GLY A 113 -2.57 -8.16 -11.47
C GLY A 113 -2.49 -9.62 -11.03
N ASN A 114 -2.35 -10.50 -12.02
CA ASN A 114 -2.23 -11.93 -11.75
C ASN A 114 -0.91 -12.25 -11.00
N GLY A 115 -1.01 -13.04 -9.94
CA GLY A 115 0.15 -13.44 -9.15
C GLY A 115 0.71 -12.33 -8.24
N PHE A 116 0.02 -11.20 -8.09
CA PHE A 116 0.50 -10.06 -7.29
C PHE A 116 0.85 -10.46 -5.86
N GLY A 117 0.00 -11.25 -5.18
CA GLY A 117 0.29 -11.71 -3.82
C GLY A 117 1.60 -12.51 -3.70
N ARG A 118 2.05 -13.22 -4.74
CA ARG A 118 3.35 -13.88 -4.74
C ARG A 118 4.49 -12.85 -4.77
N ILE A 119 4.40 -11.87 -5.65
CA ILE A 119 5.40 -10.81 -5.78
C ILE A 119 5.53 -10.01 -4.48
N LEU A 120 4.41 -9.73 -3.81
CA LEU A 120 4.38 -9.03 -2.52
C LEU A 120 5.06 -9.84 -1.41
N ARG A 121 4.80 -11.15 -1.33
CA ARG A 121 5.46 -12.03 -0.34
C ARG A 121 6.96 -12.15 -0.59
N GLU A 122 7.40 -12.18 -1.85
CA GLU A 122 8.83 -12.10 -2.19
C GLU A 122 9.46 -10.79 -1.74
N ALA A 123 8.76 -9.65 -1.92
CA ALA A 123 9.24 -8.35 -1.44
C ALA A 123 9.32 -8.29 0.10
N ALA A 124 8.32 -8.88 0.79
CA ALA A 124 8.34 -9.01 2.24
C ALA A 124 9.55 -9.84 2.73
N GLN A 125 9.82 -10.97 2.07
CA GLN A 125 10.98 -11.81 2.39
C GLN A 125 12.32 -11.08 2.14
N ASN A 126 12.42 -10.30 1.05
CA ASN A 126 13.60 -9.48 0.78
C ASN A 126 13.83 -8.45 1.90
N ALA A 127 12.76 -7.83 2.38
CA ALA A 127 12.85 -6.86 3.46
C ALA A 127 13.31 -7.51 4.79
N GLU A 128 12.81 -8.69 5.11
CA GLU A 128 13.28 -9.47 6.26
C GLU A 128 14.75 -9.91 6.11
N ASN A 129 15.21 -10.13 4.87
CA ASN A 129 16.61 -10.45 4.55
C ASN A 129 17.54 -9.22 4.45
N GLY A 130 17.06 -8.04 4.84
CA GLY A 130 17.90 -6.83 4.95
C GLY A 130 17.92 -5.92 3.73
N ARG A 131 17.09 -6.16 2.71
CA ARG A 131 17.02 -5.34 1.49
C ARG A 131 15.76 -4.47 1.49
N ALA A 132 15.72 -3.46 0.62
CA ALA A 132 14.51 -2.73 0.30
C ALA A 132 13.98 -3.18 -1.07
N THR A 133 12.65 -3.16 -1.25
CA THR A 133 12.02 -3.43 -2.55
C THR A 133 10.99 -2.35 -2.85
N VAL A 134 11.09 -1.76 -4.04
CA VAL A 134 10.10 -0.85 -4.61
C VAL A 134 9.58 -1.40 -5.94
N PHE A 135 8.49 -0.84 -6.45
CA PHE A 135 7.83 -1.34 -7.65
C PHE A 135 7.83 -0.28 -8.73
N GLY A 136 8.38 -0.62 -9.91
CA GLY A 136 8.39 0.22 -11.10
C GLY A 136 7.22 -0.12 -12.02
N TYR A 137 6.57 0.92 -12.54
CA TYR A 137 5.48 0.81 -13.51
C TYR A 137 5.71 1.79 -14.66
N TYR A 138 5.49 1.33 -15.90
CA TYR A 138 5.65 2.18 -17.08
C TYR A 138 4.49 3.20 -17.17
N VAL A 139 4.83 4.48 -17.33
CA VAL A 139 3.88 5.59 -17.45
C VAL A 139 4.22 6.47 -18.64
N ASP A 140 3.23 7.20 -19.15
CA ASP A 140 3.40 8.14 -20.27
C ASP A 140 3.74 9.58 -19.78
N ASP A 141 3.56 9.88 -18.48
CA ASP A 141 3.76 11.18 -17.85
C ASP A 141 4.76 11.09 -16.65
N PRO A 142 6.02 10.63 -16.90
CA PRO A 142 6.97 10.29 -15.85
C PRO A 142 7.37 11.47 -14.95
N GLU A 143 7.30 12.71 -15.41
CA GLU A 143 7.66 13.92 -14.66
C GLU A 143 6.82 14.15 -13.40
N ARG A 144 5.72 13.40 -13.25
CA ARG A 144 4.83 13.50 -12.06
C ARG A 144 5.28 12.63 -10.88
N PHE A 145 6.20 11.71 -11.09
CA PHE A 145 6.52 10.62 -10.17
C PHE A 145 8.00 10.59 -9.82
N GLY A 146 8.36 9.82 -8.80
CA GLY A 146 9.72 9.34 -8.62
C GLY A 146 10.06 8.36 -9.73
N ILE A 147 11.19 8.56 -10.42
CA ILE A 147 11.59 7.78 -11.59
C ILE A 147 12.79 6.94 -11.27
N VAL A 148 12.79 5.70 -11.76
CA VAL A 148 13.93 4.78 -11.69
C VAL A 148 14.59 4.65 -13.05
N GLU A 149 15.92 4.73 -13.08
CA GLU A 149 16.75 4.53 -14.28
C GLU A 149 17.49 3.18 -14.18
N PHE A 150 17.58 2.48 -15.30
CA PHE A 150 18.27 1.21 -15.41
C PHE A 150 19.43 1.30 -16.40
N ASP A 151 20.48 0.52 -16.16
CA ASP A 151 21.54 0.29 -17.12
C ASP A 151 21.10 -0.75 -18.19
N GLU A 152 21.99 -1.01 -19.16
CA GLU A 152 21.75 -1.96 -20.25
C GLU A 152 21.53 -3.42 -19.76
N ASN A 153 21.94 -3.74 -18.55
CA ASN A 153 21.76 -5.04 -17.92
C ASN A 153 20.50 -5.12 -17.04
N GLY A 154 19.73 -4.02 -16.95
CA GLY A 154 18.54 -3.92 -16.11
C GLY A 154 18.86 -3.67 -14.62
N LYS A 155 20.08 -3.27 -14.27
CA LYS A 155 20.43 -2.86 -12.91
C LYS A 155 19.99 -1.41 -12.70
N VAL A 156 19.42 -1.12 -11.54
CA VAL A 156 19.06 0.25 -11.15
C VAL A 156 20.33 1.07 -10.93
N ILE A 157 20.39 2.24 -11.56
CA ILE A 157 21.54 3.16 -11.47
C ILE A 157 21.18 4.51 -10.86
N SER A 158 19.92 4.95 -10.94
CA SER A 158 19.48 6.17 -10.28
C SER A 158 17.99 6.13 -9.94
N VAL A 159 17.62 6.92 -8.93
CA VAL A 159 16.22 7.26 -8.59
C VAL A 159 16.13 8.78 -8.44
N GLU A 160 15.13 9.40 -9.07
CA GLU A 160 14.98 10.87 -9.07
C GLU A 160 13.52 11.27 -8.84
N GLU A 161 13.28 12.22 -7.92
CA GLU A 161 11.94 12.70 -7.58
C GLU A 161 11.49 13.76 -8.59
N LYS A 162 10.41 13.46 -9.32
CA LYS A 162 9.74 14.39 -10.26
C LYS A 162 10.71 15.17 -11.14
N PRO A 163 11.56 14.48 -11.90
CA PRO A 163 12.57 15.11 -12.73
C PRO A 163 11.92 15.96 -13.83
N ALA A 164 12.47 17.16 -14.08
CA ALA A 164 12.03 18.00 -15.20
C ALA A 164 12.34 17.36 -16.58
N GLN A 165 13.36 16.50 -16.62
CA GLN A 165 13.75 15.72 -17.80
C GLN A 165 13.95 14.26 -17.38
N PRO A 166 12.87 13.44 -17.35
CA PRO A 166 12.93 12.07 -16.93
C PRO A 166 13.88 11.22 -17.81
N LYS A 167 14.71 10.42 -17.16
CA LYS A 167 15.65 9.52 -17.85
C LYS A 167 15.03 8.19 -18.25
N SER A 168 13.86 7.87 -17.73
CA SER A 168 13.06 6.71 -18.08
C SER A 168 11.57 6.97 -17.88
N ASN A 169 10.74 6.05 -18.38
CA ASN A 169 9.29 6.06 -18.16
C ASN A 169 8.85 5.15 -17.01
N TYR A 170 9.78 4.62 -16.22
CA TYR A 170 9.44 3.76 -15.10
C TYR A 170 9.26 4.57 -13.81
N ALA A 171 8.00 4.81 -13.45
CA ALA A 171 7.62 5.44 -12.20
C ALA A 171 7.73 4.46 -11.03
N ILE A 172 8.24 4.90 -9.89
CA ILE A 172 8.15 4.19 -8.61
C ILE A 172 6.73 4.37 -8.08
N THR A 173 6.02 3.26 -7.90
CA THR A 173 4.65 3.26 -7.39
C THR A 173 4.61 3.58 -5.89
N GLY A 174 3.42 3.85 -5.36
CA GLY A 174 3.23 4.12 -3.92
C GLY A 174 3.23 2.85 -3.05
N LEU A 175 4.15 1.92 -3.29
CA LEU A 175 4.29 0.68 -2.53
C LEU A 175 5.76 0.37 -2.27
N TYR A 176 6.11 0.23 -1.00
CA TYR A 176 7.48 0.16 -0.53
C TYR A 176 7.64 -0.94 0.51
N PHE A 177 8.73 -1.70 0.45
CA PHE A 177 9.13 -2.67 1.46
C PHE A 177 10.55 -2.36 1.92
N TYR A 178 10.74 -2.17 3.21
CA TYR A 178 12.04 -1.84 3.78
C TYR A 178 12.41 -2.80 4.90
N ASN A 179 13.71 -2.97 5.09
CA ASN A 179 14.27 -3.73 6.19
C ASN A 179 14.07 -3.02 7.54
N LYS A 180 14.52 -3.64 8.61
CA LYS A 180 14.40 -3.14 9.98
C LYS A 180 15.12 -1.81 10.26
N GLU A 181 15.99 -1.36 9.35
CA GLU A 181 16.75 -0.11 9.49
C GLU A 181 15.98 1.12 8.99
N VAL A 182 14.78 0.95 8.44
CA VAL A 182 14.03 2.00 7.75
C VAL A 182 13.82 3.26 8.59
N VAL A 183 13.59 3.12 9.90
CA VAL A 183 13.40 4.27 10.79
C VAL A 183 14.70 5.07 10.91
N GLU A 184 15.83 4.39 11.10
CA GLU A 184 17.13 5.04 11.22
C GLU A 184 17.58 5.69 9.91
N GLU A 185 17.26 5.07 8.77
CA GLU A 185 17.51 5.67 7.45
C GLU A 185 16.58 6.88 7.21
N ALA A 186 15.31 6.79 7.60
CA ALA A 186 14.37 7.92 7.49
C ALA A 186 14.78 9.13 8.34
N LYS A 187 15.39 8.93 9.52
CA LYS A 187 15.95 10.02 10.36
C LYS A 187 17.07 10.80 9.67
N LYS A 188 17.74 10.21 8.68
CA LYS A 188 18.84 10.85 7.92
C LYS A 188 18.31 11.67 6.73
N VAL A 189 17.06 11.46 6.32
CA VAL A 189 16.44 12.21 5.21
C VAL A 189 16.29 13.67 5.61
N LYS A 190 16.80 14.57 4.78
CA LYS A 190 16.65 16.01 4.96
C LYS A 190 15.52 16.53 4.09
N PRO A 191 14.79 17.56 4.54
CA PRO A 191 13.77 18.19 3.70
C PRO A 191 14.34 18.64 2.35
N SER A 192 13.63 18.35 1.27
CA SER A 192 13.93 18.79 -0.09
C SER A 192 13.70 20.30 -0.25
N ALA A 193 13.96 20.83 -1.45
CA ALA A 193 13.62 22.20 -1.80
C ALA A 193 12.11 22.51 -1.66
N ARG A 194 11.26 21.47 -1.65
CA ARG A 194 9.81 21.57 -1.40
C ARG A 194 9.45 21.55 0.09
N GLY A 195 10.44 21.36 0.98
CA GLY A 195 10.23 21.21 2.42
C GLY A 195 9.76 19.82 2.84
N GLU A 196 9.79 18.82 1.94
CA GLU A 196 9.28 17.48 2.16
C GLU A 196 10.41 16.47 2.44
N LEU A 197 10.16 15.53 3.35
CA LEU A 197 10.99 14.33 3.56
C LEU A 197 10.66 13.32 2.46
N GLU A 198 11.42 13.39 1.36
CA GLU A 198 11.14 12.64 0.15
C GLU A 198 11.43 11.15 0.32
N ILE A 199 10.49 10.32 -0.11
CA ILE A 199 10.68 8.86 -0.13
C ILE A 199 11.76 8.46 -1.15
N THR A 200 11.93 9.23 -2.22
CA THR A 200 12.96 9.00 -3.23
C THR A 200 14.36 9.19 -2.65
N THR A 201 14.56 10.13 -1.72
CA THR A 201 15.82 10.28 -0.99
C THR A 201 16.10 9.05 -0.11
N LEU A 202 15.07 8.51 0.55
CA LEU A 202 15.21 7.26 1.30
C LEU A 202 15.58 6.08 0.38
N ASN A 203 14.92 5.97 -0.79
CA ASN A 203 15.24 4.95 -1.79
C ASN A 203 16.69 5.08 -2.29
N ASP A 204 17.17 6.31 -2.53
CA ASP A 204 18.55 6.54 -2.96
C ASP A 204 19.58 6.10 -1.90
N GLN A 205 19.31 6.33 -0.60
CA GLN A 205 20.18 5.83 0.48
C GLN A 205 20.33 4.29 0.42
N TYR A 206 19.24 3.55 0.12
CA TYR A 206 19.32 2.10 -0.09
C TYR A 206 20.04 1.73 -1.38
N LEU A 207 19.83 2.49 -2.47
CA LEU A 207 20.51 2.28 -3.74
C LEU A 207 22.01 2.44 -3.62
N GLN A 208 22.48 3.51 -2.96
CA GLN A 208 23.92 3.77 -2.74
C GLN A 208 24.63 2.67 -1.92
N ARG A 209 23.86 1.91 -1.14
CA ARG A 209 24.34 0.76 -0.36
C ARG A 209 24.18 -0.58 -1.09
N ASP A 210 23.72 -0.58 -2.35
CA ASP A 210 23.38 -1.78 -3.14
C ASP A 210 22.31 -2.66 -2.46
N LEU A 211 21.39 -2.03 -1.72
CA LEU A 211 20.31 -2.68 -0.96
C LEU A 211 18.91 -2.41 -1.51
N LEU A 212 18.79 -1.71 -2.64
CA LEU A 212 17.51 -1.43 -3.29
C LEU A 212 17.24 -2.41 -4.43
N ASP A 213 16.16 -3.16 -4.34
CA ASP A 213 15.61 -3.96 -5.44
C ASP A 213 14.41 -3.23 -6.06
N VAL A 214 14.32 -3.24 -7.39
CA VAL A 214 13.16 -2.74 -8.12
C VAL A 214 12.48 -3.90 -8.84
N LYS A 215 11.20 -4.13 -8.53
CA LYS A 215 10.36 -5.12 -9.22
C LYS A 215 9.49 -4.40 -10.24
N LEU A 216 9.65 -4.71 -11.53
CA LEU A 216 8.81 -4.14 -12.57
C LEU A 216 7.46 -4.85 -12.62
N LEU A 217 6.38 -4.06 -12.51
CA LEU A 217 5.02 -4.50 -12.77
C LEU A 217 4.78 -4.41 -14.28
N GLY A 218 4.88 -5.55 -14.95
CA GLY A 218 4.80 -5.65 -16.40
C GLY A 218 3.37 -5.73 -16.92
N ARG A 219 3.22 -6.21 -18.15
CA ARG A 219 1.91 -6.40 -18.79
C ARG A 219 1.01 -7.30 -17.95
N GLY A 220 -0.26 -6.94 -17.86
CA GLY A 220 -1.25 -7.64 -17.02
C GLY A 220 -1.36 -7.11 -15.59
N PHE A 221 -0.55 -6.11 -15.24
CA PHE A 221 -0.73 -5.32 -14.03
C PHE A 221 -1.42 -4.00 -14.35
N ALA A 222 -2.25 -3.54 -13.43
CA ALA A 222 -2.75 -2.17 -13.38
C ALA A 222 -2.30 -1.54 -12.07
N TRP A 223 -1.73 -0.34 -12.17
CA TRP A 223 -1.49 0.57 -11.07
C TRP A 223 -2.29 1.84 -11.34
N LEU A 224 -3.16 2.20 -10.42
CA LEU A 224 -4.06 3.35 -10.55
C LEU A 224 -3.77 4.31 -9.39
N ASP A 225 -3.31 5.52 -9.73
CA ASP A 225 -3.16 6.65 -8.81
C ASP A 225 -4.45 7.49 -8.89
N THR A 226 -5.28 7.43 -7.86
CA THR A 226 -6.59 8.09 -7.81
C THR A 226 -6.50 9.57 -7.39
N GLY A 227 -5.47 10.26 -7.85
CA GLY A 227 -5.14 11.62 -7.41
C GLY A 227 -5.95 12.75 -8.07
N THR A 228 -6.71 12.49 -9.13
CA THR A 228 -7.53 13.46 -9.88
C THR A 228 -8.96 12.97 -10.07
N MET A 229 -9.88 13.85 -10.50
CA MET A 229 -11.27 13.47 -10.79
C MET A 229 -11.34 12.37 -11.86
N ASP A 230 -10.59 12.54 -12.94
CA ASP A 230 -10.59 11.59 -14.06
C ASP A 230 -10.03 10.25 -13.61
N SER A 231 -8.87 10.22 -12.92
CA SER A 231 -8.26 8.99 -12.45
C SER A 231 -9.11 8.25 -11.39
N LEU A 232 -9.91 8.97 -10.59
CA LEU A 232 -10.86 8.35 -9.66
C LEU A 232 -12.00 7.64 -10.41
N VAL A 233 -12.54 8.27 -11.45
CA VAL A 233 -13.59 7.67 -12.32
C VAL A 233 -13.02 6.48 -13.09
N GLU A 234 -11.84 6.61 -13.66
CA GLU A 234 -11.15 5.53 -14.38
C GLU A 234 -10.90 4.32 -13.48
N ALA A 235 -10.45 4.55 -12.25
CA ALA A 235 -10.26 3.48 -11.28
C ALA A 235 -11.57 2.76 -10.95
N ALA A 236 -12.66 3.50 -10.73
CA ALA A 236 -13.97 2.91 -10.46
C ALA A 236 -14.49 2.08 -11.65
N ASN A 237 -14.34 2.59 -12.87
CA ASN A 237 -14.72 1.88 -14.11
C ASN A 237 -13.85 0.62 -14.32
N PHE A 238 -12.55 0.71 -14.08
CA PHE A 238 -11.65 -0.44 -14.17
C PHE A 238 -12.06 -1.55 -13.21
N VAL A 239 -12.26 -1.24 -11.93
CA VAL A 239 -12.69 -2.21 -10.92
C VAL A 239 -14.02 -2.84 -11.32
N GLN A 240 -15.01 -2.02 -11.69
CA GLN A 240 -16.31 -2.51 -12.13
C GLN A 240 -16.20 -3.48 -13.33
N MET A 241 -15.42 -3.10 -14.33
CA MET A 241 -15.25 -3.91 -15.54
C MET A 241 -14.61 -5.26 -15.22
N VAL A 242 -13.54 -5.27 -14.44
CA VAL A 242 -12.83 -6.50 -14.08
C VAL A 242 -13.73 -7.41 -13.24
N GLU A 243 -14.36 -6.89 -12.19
CA GLU A 243 -15.26 -7.67 -11.34
C GLU A 243 -16.42 -8.29 -12.14
N LYS A 244 -17.08 -7.50 -12.99
CA LYS A 244 -18.18 -8.01 -13.83
C LYS A 244 -17.74 -9.04 -14.87
N ARG A 245 -16.55 -8.88 -15.46
CA ARG A 245 -16.05 -9.78 -16.51
C ARG A 245 -15.49 -11.08 -15.97
N GLN A 246 -14.85 -11.03 -14.82
CA GLN A 246 -14.17 -12.20 -14.23
C GLN A 246 -15.03 -12.91 -13.17
N GLY A 247 -16.12 -12.28 -12.70
CA GLY A 247 -16.94 -12.84 -11.63
C GLY A 247 -16.23 -12.95 -10.29
N ILE A 248 -15.28 -12.05 -10.02
CA ILE A 248 -14.50 -11.99 -8.78
C ILE A 248 -14.66 -10.63 -8.11
N LYS A 249 -14.25 -10.54 -6.86
CA LYS A 249 -14.11 -9.25 -6.16
C LYS A 249 -12.65 -8.83 -6.11
N ILE A 250 -12.37 -7.53 -6.36
CA ILE A 250 -11.07 -6.94 -6.17
C ILE A 250 -11.01 -6.38 -4.74
N SER A 251 -9.91 -6.68 -4.02
CA SER A 251 -9.66 -6.13 -2.69
C SER A 251 -10.79 -6.36 -1.67
N ALA A 252 -11.46 -7.52 -1.75
CA ALA A 252 -12.41 -7.97 -0.73
C ALA A 252 -11.61 -8.47 0.48
N LEU A 253 -11.58 -7.66 1.57
CA LEU A 253 -10.76 -7.95 2.75
C LEU A 253 -11.19 -9.25 3.41
N GLU A 254 -12.50 -9.54 3.43
CA GLU A 254 -13.09 -10.75 3.99
C GLU A 254 -12.65 -12.01 3.24
N GLU A 255 -12.62 -11.95 1.91
CA GLU A 255 -12.16 -13.04 1.06
C GLU A 255 -10.67 -13.34 1.28
N ILE A 256 -9.84 -12.28 1.31
CA ILE A 256 -8.41 -12.39 1.56
C ILE A 256 -8.15 -12.97 2.96
N ALA A 257 -8.88 -12.51 3.97
CA ALA A 257 -8.81 -13.04 5.33
C ALA A 257 -9.14 -14.54 5.37
N TYR A 258 -10.21 -14.95 4.70
CA TYR A 258 -10.61 -16.35 4.61
C TYR A 258 -9.54 -17.24 3.94
N HIS A 259 -8.96 -16.78 2.83
CA HIS A 259 -7.89 -17.50 2.15
C HIS A 259 -6.62 -17.61 3.00
N ASN A 260 -6.24 -16.53 3.67
CA ASN A 260 -5.10 -16.53 4.58
C ASN A 260 -5.29 -17.51 5.76
N LEU A 261 -6.50 -17.58 6.33
CA LEU A 261 -6.82 -18.53 7.40
C LEU A 261 -6.74 -19.99 6.91
N LYS A 262 -7.24 -20.31 5.72
CA LYS A 262 -7.14 -21.67 5.14
C LYS A 262 -5.69 -22.09 4.91
N THR A 263 -4.85 -21.21 4.43
CA THR A 263 -3.42 -21.49 4.21
C THR A 263 -2.71 -21.80 5.53
N PHE A 264 -3.05 -21.11 6.62
CA PHE A 264 -2.52 -21.41 7.95
C PHE A 264 -3.05 -22.72 8.54
N SER A 265 -4.30 -23.10 8.28
CA SER A 265 -4.88 -24.36 8.78
C SER A 265 -4.31 -25.60 8.10
N THR A 266 -3.97 -25.49 6.82
CA THR A 266 -3.32 -26.60 6.08
C THR A 266 -1.87 -26.82 6.49
N GLN A 267 -1.16 -25.79 6.97
CA GLN A 267 0.18 -25.92 7.55
C GLN A 267 0.16 -26.44 9.00
N ARG A 268 -0.98 -26.37 9.71
CA ARG A 268 -1.12 -26.79 11.12
C ARG A 268 -1.86 -28.13 11.33
N LEU A 269 -1.98 -28.98 10.34
CA LEU A 269 -2.62 -30.30 10.49
C LEU A 269 -1.87 -31.29 11.39
N SER A 270 -0.98 -30.81 12.27
CA SER A 270 -0.41 -31.63 13.36
C SER A 270 -1.00 -31.36 14.75
N HIS A 271 -1.88 -30.34 14.94
CA HIS A 271 -2.54 -30.09 16.24
C HIS A 271 -3.92 -29.46 16.04
N PRO A 272 -4.99 -29.95 16.68
CA PRO A 272 -6.33 -29.38 16.57
C PRO A 272 -6.44 -28.08 17.35
N ALA A 273 -6.82 -26.99 16.67
CA ALA A 273 -7.11 -25.69 17.27
C ALA A 273 -8.59 -25.56 17.70
N PRO A 274 -8.91 -24.77 18.73
CA PRO A 274 -10.28 -24.59 19.22
C PRO A 274 -11.17 -23.90 18.17
N ARG A 275 -12.42 -24.36 18.16
CA ARG A 275 -13.47 -23.91 17.23
C ARG A 275 -14.04 -22.58 17.70
N ASP A 276 -13.64 -21.47 17.11
CA ASP A 276 -14.37 -20.21 17.25
C ASP A 276 -15.14 -19.88 15.97
N HIS A 277 -16.46 -20.06 16.07
CA HIS A 277 -17.44 -20.08 14.99
C HIS A 277 -17.92 -18.71 14.51
N ILE A 278 -17.31 -17.59 14.88
CA ILE A 278 -17.86 -16.24 14.62
C ILE A 278 -17.56 -15.79 13.17
N LEU A 279 -16.37 -16.00 12.65
CA LEU A 279 -16.00 -15.63 11.27
C LEU A 279 -16.75 -16.43 10.19
N PHE A 280 -17.10 -17.67 10.49
CA PHE A 280 -17.82 -18.55 9.55
C PHE A 280 -19.28 -18.10 9.31
N ARG A 281 -19.90 -17.43 10.27
CA ARG A 281 -21.28 -16.91 10.13
C ARG A 281 -21.36 -15.62 9.32
N PHE A 282 -20.34 -14.75 9.35
CA PHE A 282 -20.33 -13.51 8.59
C PHE A 282 -20.10 -13.74 7.08
N CYS A 283 -19.17 -14.59 6.69
CA CYS A 283 -18.94 -14.91 5.28
C CYS A 283 -20.14 -15.61 4.62
N LEU A 284 -20.82 -16.54 5.33
CA LEU A 284 -22.02 -17.20 4.81
C LEU A 284 -23.21 -16.23 4.69
N HIS A 285 -23.36 -15.25 5.57
CA HIS A 285 -24.47 -14.32 5.53
C HIS A 285 -24.39 -13.31 4.36
N PHE A 286 -23.18 -12.89 3.96
CA PHE A 286 -22.98 -12.00 2.81
C PHE A 286 -23.04 -12.74 1.44
N TYR A 287 -22.61 -13.98 1.37
CA TYR A 287 -22.62 -14.75 0.10
C TYR A 287 -23.96 -15.40 -0.24
N PHE A 288 -24.85 -15.66 0.73
CA PHE A 288 -26.13 -16.35 0.48
C PHE A 288 -27.37 -15.44 0.40
N PHE A 289 -27.26 -14.16 0.71
CA PHE A 289 -28.43 -13.24 0.70
C PHE A 289 -28.38 -12.11 -0.34
N HIS A 290 -27.42 -12.12 -1.26
CA HIS A 290 -27.31 -11.10 -2.32
C HIS A 290 -27.09 -11.71 -3.72
N PHE A 291 -27.70 -12.87 -3.98
CA PHE A 291 -27.99 -13.35 -5.33
C PHE A 291 -29.46 -13.67 -5.47
#